data_6f6f2ce6c1a8d23b61cadce9e4a730e3
#
_entry.id   6f6f2ce6c1a8d23b61cadce9e4a730e3
#
_cell.length_a   1.000
_cell.length_b   1.000
_cell.length_c   1.000
_cell.angle_alpha   90.00
_cell.angle_beta   90.00
_cell.angle_gamma   90.00
#
_symmetry.space_group_name_H-M   'P 1'
#
loop_
_entity.id
_entity.type
_entity.pdbx_description
1 polymer ?
#
loop_
_entity_poly.entity_id
_entity_poly.type
_entity_poly.pdbx_seq_one_letter_code
_entity_poly.pdbx_strand_id
1 'polypeptide(L)'
;QGKAEAAYTALETALASAPAAIPLIAGPLAEYALASGRSLEALELLKTNYELSPSLDVLDAIVALEATVTGPSPTARDWYVRHLEREPSLVAAAKWIAGEKLEHEQFHPQVQRALDHAVKPLTRYRCAACGFEAKQHFWQCPGCQAWDSYPPKRVEEL
;
A
#
# COMPACT_ATOMS: atom_id res chain seq x y z
N GLN A 1 -10.61 -22.29 -5.71
CA GLN A 1 -9.53 -22.35 -4.69
C GLN A 1 -8.16 -22.63 -5.34
N GLY A 2 -7.97 -23.66 -6.14
CA GLY A 2 -6.66 -24.02 -6.71
C GLY A 2 -5.95 -22.92 -7.53
N LYS A 3 -6.70 -22.06 -8.22
CA LYS A 3 -6.09 -20.93 -8.96
C LYS A 3 -5.58 -19.82 -8.03
N ALA A 4 -6.29 -19.55 -6.94
CA ALA A 4 -5.87 -18.55 -5.97
C ALA A 4 -4.61 -19.00 -5.21
N GLU A 5 -4.52 -20.27 -4.85
CA GLU A 5 -3.35 -20.85 -4.19
C GLU A 5 -2.13 -20.83 -5.12
N ALA A 6 -2.30 -21.22 -6.39
CA ALA A 6 -1.21 -21.15 -7.36
C ALA A 6 -0.73 -19.72 -7.60
N ALA A 7 -1.64 -18.76 -7.65
CA ALA A 7 -1.31 -17.34 -7.77
C ALA A 7 -0.54 -16.81 -6.53
N TYR A 8 -1.00 -17.16 -5.35
CA TYR A 8 -0.32 -16.81 -4.10
C TYR A 8 1.11 -17.36 -4.06
N THR A 9 1.30 -18.64 -4.35
CA THR A 9 2.63 -19.28 -4.40
C THR A 9 3.54 -18.65 -5.46
N ALA A 10 2.99 -18.27 -6.62
CA ALA A 10 3.75 -17.55 -7.65
C ALA A 10 4.23 -16.18 -7.17
N LEU A 11 3.40 -15.43 -6.42
CA LEU A 11 3.77 -14.15 -5.84
C LEU A 11 4.83 -14.30 -4.73
N GLU A 12 4.73 -15.33 -3.88
CA GLU A 12 5.77 -15.65 -2.89
C GLU A 12 7.12 -15.94 -3.59
N THR A 13 7.10 -16.72 -4.66
CA THR A 13 8.31 -17.04 -5.44
C THR A 13 8.90 -15.79 -6.10
N ALA A 14 8.06 -14.93 -6.66
CA ALA A 14 8.48 -13.66 -7.25
C ALA A 14 9.12 -12.73 -6.19
N LEU A 15 8.52 -12.67 -5.00
CA LEU A 15 9.06 -11.89 -3.88
C LEU A 15 10.42 -12.39 -3.41
N ALA A 16 10.61 -13.71 -3.34
CA ALA A 16 11.91 -14.29 -3.00
C ALA A 16 13.01 -13.92 -4.01
N SER A 17 12.65 -13.73 -5.28
CA SER A 17 13.56 -13.33 -6.35
C SER A 17 13.80 -11.80 -6.40
N ALA A 18 12.81 -11.00 -6.02
CA ALA A 18 12.85 -9.55 -6.09
C ALA A 18 12.16 -8.91 -4.86
N PRO A 19 12.80 -8.94 -3.67
CA PRO A 19 12.19 -8.42 -2.43
C PRO A 19 11.78 -6.95 -2.50
N ALA A 20 12.51 -6.14 -3.25
CA ALA A 20 12.20 -4.71 -3.42
C ALA A 20 10.88 -4.44 -4.17
N ALA A 21 10.31 -5.45 -4.86
CA ALA A 21 9.06 -5.34 -5.58
C ALA A 21 7.81 -5.56 -4.70
N ILE A 22 7.98 -5.83 -3.39
CA ILE A 22 6.84 -6.10 -2.50
C ILE A 22 5.75 -5.02 -2.54
N PRO A 23 6.04 -3.71 -2.64
CA PRO A 23 4.97 -2.70 -2.71
C PRO A 23 4.04 -2.91 -3.90
N LEU A 24 4.56 -3.43 -5.03
CA LEU A 24 3.77 -3.67 -6.24
C LEU A 24 2.84 -4.87 -6.14
N ILE A 25 3.20 -5.86 -5.32
CA ILE A 25 2.48 -7.12 -5.20
C ILE A 25 1.72 -7.29 -3.88
N ALA A 26 1.88 -6.37 -2.93
CA ALA A 26 1.28 -6.46 -1.60
C ALA A 26 -0.26 -6.59 -1.65
N GLY A 27 -0.93 -5.76 -2.46
CA GLY A 27 -2.38 -5.84 -2.67
C GLY A 27 -2.83 -7.18 -3.26
N PRO A 28 -2.34 -7.58 -4.45
CA PRO A 28 -2.63 -8.90 -5.02
C PRO A 28 -2.29 -10.07 -4.10
N LEU A 29 -1.17 -10.01 -3.36
CA LEU A 29 -0.79 -11.03 -2.39
C LEU A 29 -1.86 -11.18 -1.30
N ALA A 30 -2.34 -10.06 -0.76
CA ALA A 30 -3.40 -10.04 0.25
C ALA A 30 -4.72 -10.63 -0.30
N GLU A 31 -5.12 -10.25 -1.52
CA GLU A 31 -6.33 -10.77 -2.17
C GLU A 31 -6.29 -12.29 -2.37
N TYR A 32 -5.18 -12.81 -2.93
CA TYR A 32 -5.04 -14.25 -3.14
C TYR A 32 -4.86 -15.02 -1.84
N ALA A 33 -4.26 -14.45 -0.82
CA ALA A 33 -4.17 -15.03 0.52
C ALA A 33 -5.56 -15.22 1.14
N LEU A 34 -6.44 -14.22 1.03
CA LEU A 34 -7.84 -14.32 1.47
C LEU A 34 -8.57 -15.42 0.71
N ALA A 35 -8.43 -15.48 -0.61
CA ALA A 35 -9.12 -16.45 -1.45
C ALA A 35 -8.61 -17.90 -1.26
N SER A 36 -7.36 -18.09 -0.82
CA SER A 36 -6.75 -19.40 -0.57
C SER A 36 -6.80 -19.85 0.91
N GLY A 37 -7.21 -18.96 1.84
CA GLY A 37 -7.22 -19.23 3.27
C GLY A 37 -5.85 -19.09 3.95
N ARG A 38 -4.87 -18.44 3.30
CA ARG A 38 -3.51 -18.21 3.81
C ARG A 38 -3.29 -16.81 4.38
N SER A 39 -4.35 -16.18 4.88
CA SER A 39 -4.34 -14.77 5.34
C SER A 39 -3.33 -14.52 6.47
N LEU A 40 -3.18 -15.46 7.41
CA LEU A 40 -2.22 -15.31 8.52
C LEU A 40 -0.78 -15.36 8.03
N GLU A 41 -0.44 -16.25 7.11
CA GLU A 41 0.90 -16.36 6.53
C GLU A 41 1.27 -15.08 5.77
N ALA A 42 0.33 -14.58 4.93
CA ALA A 42 0.51 -13.33 4.20
C ALA A 42 0.69 -12.14 5.14
N LEU A 43 -0.06 -12.09 6.23
CA LEU A 43 0.02 -11.02 7.22
C LEU A 43 1.41 -10.99 7.88
N GLU A 44 1.94 -12.13 8.30
CA GLU A 44 3.29 -12.23 8.88
C GLU A 44 4.38 -11.83 7.87
N LEU A 45 4.23 -12.27 6.61
CA LEU A 45 5.13 -11.92 5.53
C LEU A 45 5.15 -10.41 5.27
N LEU A 46 3.97 -9.79 5.16
CA LEU A 46 3.84 -8.34 4.93
C LEU A 46 4.37 -7.54 6.12
N LYS A 47 4.07 -7.93 7.35
CA LYS A 47 4.59 -7.27 8.57
C LYS A 47 6.12 -7.33 8.62
N THR A 48 6.69 -8.49 8.36
CA THR A 48 8.16 -8.67 8.35
C THR A 48 8.81 -7.74 7.31
N ASN A 49 8.26 -7.68 6.10
CA ASN A 49 8.78 -6.81 5.05
C ASN A 49 8.57 -5.33 5.37
N TYR A 50 7.44 -4.95 5.97
CA TYR A 50 7.17 -3.58 6.38
C TYR A 50 8.19 -3.09 7.43
N GLU A 51 8.57 -3.94 8.39
CA GLU A 51 9.58 -3.58 9.39
C GLU A 51 10.98 -3.34 8.76
N LEU A 52 11.31 -4.06 7.70
CA LEU A 52 12.57 -3.90 6.96
C LEU A 52 12.57 -2.68 6.03
N SER A 53 11.46 -2.45 5.33
CA SER A 53 11.30 -1.36 4.37
C SER A 53 9.86 -0.88 4.38
N PRO A 54 9.53 0.13 5.20
CA PRO A 54 8.19 0.71 5.25
C PRO A 54 7.73 1.18 3.87
N SER A 55 6.47 0.89 3.52
CA SER A 55 5.83 1.32 2.28
C SER A 55 4.33 1.45 2.50
N LEU A 56 3.73 2.47 1.87
CA LEU A 56 2.30 2.73 1.93
C LEU A 56 1.47 1.58 1.35
N ASP A 57 1.91 0.98 0.24
CA ASP A 57 1.19 -0.13 -0.38
C ASP A 57 1.21 -1.40 0.50
N VAL A 58 2.33 -1.67 1.18
CA VAL A 58 2.44 -2.78 2.14
C VAL A 58 1.60 -2.50 3.37
N LEU A 59 1.63 -1.27 3.89
CA LEU A 59 0.80 -0.83 5.01
C LEU A 59 -0.70 -1.03 4.73
N ASP A 60 -1.15 -0.61 3.55
CA ASP A 60 -2.55 -0.78 3.12
C ASP A 60 -2.95 -2.26 3.07
N ALA A 61 -2.08 -3.11 2.55
CA ALA A 61 -2.33 -4.55 2.49
C ALA A 61 -2.42 -5.18 3.90
N ILE A 62 -1.55 -4.78 4.84
CA ILE A 62 -1.62 -5.21 6.25
C ILE A 62 -2.95 -4.80 6.87
N VAL A 63 -3.33 -3.53 6.75
CA VAL A 63 -4.58 -3.00 7.31
C VAL A 63 -5.80 -3.73 6.75
N ALA A 64 -5.83 -3.97 5.43
CA ALA A 64 -6.92 -4.69 4.77
C ALA A 64 -7.03 -6.15 5.26
N LEU A 65 -5.90 -6.87 5.38
CA LEU A 65 -5.87 -8.23 5.88
C LEU A 65 -6.27 -8.32 7.35
N GLU A 66 -5.74 -7.48 8.21
CA GLU A 66 -6.11 -7.46 9.63
C GLU A 66 -7.60 -7.21 9.81
N ALA A 67 -8.17 -6.23 9.12
CA ALA A 67 -9.60 -5.95 9.20
C ALA A 67 -10.46 -7.15 8.82
N THR A 68 -9.99 -8.01 7.91
CA THR A 68 -10.71 -9.22 7.48
C THR A 68 -10.53 -10.37 8.46
N VAL A 69 -9.34 -10.54 9.03
CA VAL A 69 -9.01 -11.67 9.93
C VAL A 69 -9.52 -11.42 11.34
N THR A 70 -9.37 -10.19 11.87
CA THR A 70 -9.70 -9.84 13.25
C THR A 70 -11.00 -9.05 13.41
N GLY A 71 -11.62 -8.66 12.28
CA GLY A 71 -12.74 -7.74 12.24
C GLY A 71 -12.32 -6.27 12.37
N PRO A 72 -13.29 -5.33 12.40
CA PRO A 72 -12.99 -3.91 12.54
C PRO A 72 -12.34 -3.65 13.90
N SER A 73 -11.03 -3.55 13.90
CA SER A 73 -10.20 -3.42 15.08
C SER A 73 -9.59 -2.03 15.19
N PRO A 74 -9.36 -1.51 16.41
CA PRO A 74 -8.52 -0.34 16.63
C PRO A 74 -7.13 -0.48 16.03
N THR A 75 -6.61 -1.70 15.88
CA THR A 75 -5.27 -2.00 15.37
C THR A 75 -4.98 -1.47 13.97
N ALA A 76 -5.99 -1.36 13.09
CA ALA A 76 -5.80 -0.76 11.77
C ALA A 76 -5.35 0.71 11.87
N ARG A 77 -5.85 1.45 12.86
CA ARG A 77 -5.44 2.83 13.11
C ARG A 77 -4.02 2.91 13.65
N ASP A 78 -3.65 1.98 14.53
CA ASP A 78 -2.33 1.94 15.16
C ASP A 78 -1.24 1.75 14.11
N TRP A 79 -1.53 1.06 13.00
CA TRP A 79 -0.59 0.94 11.88
C TRP A 79 -0.29 2.26 11.19
N TYR A 80 -1.30 3.12 10.94
CA TYR A 80 -1.05 4.45 10.37
C TYR A 80 -0.29 5.35 11.34
N VAL A 81 -0.59 5.29 12.65
CA VAL A 81 0.17 6.04 13.67
C VAL A 81 1.63 5.59 13.70
N ARG A 82 1.90 4.28 13.74
CA ARG A 82 3.26 3.73 13.68
C ARG A 82 4.03 4.16 12.43
N HIS A 83 3.33 4.24 11.29
CA HIS A 83 3.93 4.74 10.06
C HIS A 83 4.31 6.22 10.20
N LEU A 84 3.40 7.04 10.71
CA LEU A 84 3.62 8.48 10.91
C LEU A 84 4.73 8.78 11.94
N GLU A 85 4.96 7.90 12.90
CA GLU A 85 6.09 8.00 13.84
C GLU A 85 7.45 7.75 13.17
N ARG A 86 7.46 6.96 12.09
CA ARG A 86 8.69 6.63 11.33
C ARG A 86 8.94 7.62 10.21
N GLU A 87 7.90 7.94 9.44
CA GLU A 87 8.00 8.77 8.24
C GLU A 87 6.80 9.71 8.15
N PRO A 88 7.01 11.01 7.94
CA PRO A 88 5.91 11.94 7.69
C PRO A 88 5.24 11.62 6.36
N SER A 89 3.95 11.25 6.40
CA SER A 89 3.16 10.87 5.24
C SER A 89 1.80 11.55 5.27
N LEU A 90 1.52 12.37 4.26
CA LEU A 90 0.20 12.99 4.12
C LEU A 90 -0.87 11.96 3.72
N VAL A 91 -0.49 10.93 2.95
CA VAL A 91 -1.39 9.83 2.57
C VAL A 91 -1.81 9.02 3.80
N ALA A 92 -0.85 8.62 4.65
CA ALA A 92 -1.14 7.91 5.89
C ALA A 92 -1.99 8.76 6.85
N ALA A 93 -1.67 10.06 6.99
CA ALA A 93 -2.44 10.98 7.82
C ALA A 93 -3.89 11.13 7.33
N ALA A 94 -4.11 11.27 6.02
CA ALA A 94 -5.44 11.35 5.43
C ALA A 94 -6.26 10.09 5.69
N LYS A 95 -5.66 8.91 5.59
CA LYS A 95 -6.30 7.62 5.87
C LYS A 95 -6.62 7.45 7.36
N TRP A 96 -5.72 7.87 8.23
CA TRP A 96 -5.96 7.86 9.66
C TRP A 96 -7.14 8.76 10.04
N ILE A 97 -7.16 10.02 9.54
CA ILE A 97 -8.24 10.98 9.79
C ILE A 97 -9.59 10.46 9.27
N ALA A 98 -9.60 9.78 8.11
CA ALA A 98 -10.83 9.20 7.55
C ALA A 98 -11.52 8.21 8.50
N GLY A 99 -10.76 7.55 9.37
CA GLY A 99 -11.26 6.62 10.39
C GLY A 99 -11.58 7.23 11.74
N GLU A 100 -11.22 8.53 11.96
CA GLU A 100 -11.39 9.19 13.25
C GLU A 100 -12.75 9.88 13.39
N LYS A 101 -13.27 9.90 14.66
CA LYS A 101 -14.39 10.75 15.05
C LYS A 101 -13.83 12.08 15.54
N LEU A 102 -13.99 13.12 14.73
CA LEU A 102 -13.56 14.47 15.10
C LEU A 102 -14.63 15.14 15.98
N GLU A 103 -14.21 16.01 16.90
CA GLU A 103 -15.13 16.78 17.77
C GLU A 103 -16.15 17.60 16.97
N HIS A 104 -15.77 18.05 15.77
CA HIS A 104 -16.63 18.79 14.83
C HIS A 104 -16.99 17.95 13.61
N GLU A 105 -17.72 16.86 13.81
CA GLU A 105 -18.10 15.91 12.75
C GLU A 105 -18.75 16.59 11.52
N GLN A 106 -19.47 17.72 11.73
CA GLN A 106 -20.11 18.47 10.65
C GLN A 106 -19.13 19.00 9.57
N PHE A 107 -17.85 19.21 9.92
CA PHE A 107 -16.82 19.68 8.99
C PHE A 107 -15.94 18.55 8.45
N HIS A 108 -16.07 17.34 8.98
CA HIS A 108 -15.27 16.19 8.57
C HIS A 108 -15.30 15.94 7.05
N PRO A 109 -16.48 15.97 6.38
CA PRO A 109 -16.53 15.75 4.93
C PRO A 109 -15.76 16.80 4.11
N GLN A 110 -15.70 18.05 4.58
CA GLN A 110 -14.95 19.13 3.91
C GLN A 110 -13.44 18.93 4.07
N VAL A 111 -13.00 18.61 5.28
CA VAL A 111 -11.60 18.32 5.58
C VAL A 111 -11.13 17.09 4.80
N GLN A 112 -11.92 16.01 4.81
CA GLN A 112 -11.59 14.79 4.08
C GLN A 112 -11.47 15.05 2.58
N ARG A 113 -12.39 15.79 1.96
CA ARG A 113 -12.31 16.16 0.54
C ARG A 113 -11.04 16.96 0.21
N ALA A 114 -10.63 17.87 1.09
CA ALA A 114 -9.41 18.64 0.90
C ALA A 114 -8.16 17.74 0.96
N LEU A 115 -8.10 16.82 1.93
CA LEU A 115 -7.03 15.84 2.05
C LEU A 115 -7.00 14.90 0.84
N ASP A 116 -8.13 14.34 0.44
CA ASP A 116 -8.25 13.46 -0.74
C ASP A 116 -7.78 14.15 -2.02
N HIS A 117 -8.04 15.45 -2.15
CA HIS A 117 -7.53 16.23 -3.28
C HIS A 117 -6.00 16.40 -3.21
N ALA A 118 -5.47 16.72 -2.04
CA ALA A 118 -4.05 16.95 -1.82
C ALA A 118 -3.20 15.68 -2.02
N VAL A 119 -3.70 14.51 -1.61
CA VAL A 119 -2.95 13.25 -1.72
C VAL A 119 -2.99 12.61 -3.11
N LYS A 120 -3.92 13.00 -3.99
CA LYS A 120 -4.04 12.41 -5.34
C LYS A 120 -2.74 12.35 -6.15
N PRO A 121 -1.92 13.41 -6.23
CA PRO A 121 -0.64 13.34 -6.92
C PRO A 121 0.39 12.46 -6.19
N LEU A 122 0.32 12.39 -4.87
CA LEU A 122 1.27 11.68 -4.01
C LEU A 122 1.18 10.16 -4.15
N THR A 123 -0.01 9.64 -4.50
CA THR A 123 -0.26 8.21 -4.70
C THR A 123 0.11 7.71 -6.10
N ARG A 124 0.69 8.56 -6.95
CA ARG A 124 1.17 8.18 -8.29
C ARG A 124 2.55 7.54 -8.22
N TYR A 125 2.92 6.91 -9.33
CA TYR A 125 4.30 6.52 -9.63
C TYR A 125 4.94 7.56 -10.55
N ARG A 126 6.25 7.75 -10.44
CA ARG A 126 7.00 8.70 -11.27
C ARG A 126 8.18 8.01 -11.93
N CYS A 127 8.33 8.22 -13.22
CA CYS A 127 9.49 7.76 -13.97
C CYS A 127 10.75 8.54 -13.55
N ALA A 128 11.79 7.84 -13.12
CA ALA A 128 13.06 8.47 -12.73
C ALA A 128 13.82 9.07 -13.93
N ALA A 129 13.56 8.60 -15.16
CA ALA A 129 14.24 9.08 -16.35
C ALA A 129 13.65 10.38 -16.93
N CYS A 130 12.30 10.55 -16.91
CA CYS A 130 11.67 11.71 -17.56
C CYS A 130 10.63 12.44 -16.69
N GLY A 131 10.33 11.96 -15.47
CA GLY A 131 9.36 12.56 -14.58
C GLY A 131 7.89 12.28 -14.92
N PHE A 132 7.60 11.47 -15.94
CA PHE A 132 6.21 11.13 -16.28
C PHE A 132 5.51 10.43 -15.11
N GLU A 133 4.35 10.95 -14.71
CA GLU A 133 3.58 10.40 -13.59
C GLU A 133 2.37 9.59 -14.06
N ALA A 134 2.13 8.46 -13.38
CA ALA A 134 1.02 7.57 -13.68
C ALA A 134 0.39 7.00 -12.41
N LYS A 135 -0.88 6.58 -12.51
CA LYS A 135 -1.60 5.92 -11.41
C LYS A 135 -1.16 4.47 -11.19
N GLN A 136 -0.60 3.86 -12.23
CA GLN A 136 -0.11 2.49 -12.21
C GLN A 136 1.39 2.46 -12.49
N HIS A 137 2.06 1.43 -12.01
CA HIS A 137 3.45 1.16 -12.31
C HIS A 137 3.60 0.66 -13.75
N PHE A 138 4.66 1.08 -14.44
CA PHE A 138 5.01 0.62 -15.77
C PHE A 138 6.44 0.08 -15.80
N TRP A 139 6.64 -1.08 -16.38
CA TRP A 139 7.96 -1.65 -16.62
C TRP A 139 8.71 -0.88 -17.73
N GLN A 140 7.98 -0.41 -18.75
CA GLN A 140 8.49 0.51 -19.76
C GLN A 140 7.69 1.80 -19.69
N CYS A 141 8.38 2.92 -19.55
CA CYS A 141 7.74 4.24 -19.46
C CYS A 141 7.01 4.59 -20.76
N PRO A 142 5.71 4.92 -20.73
CA PRO A 142 4.98 5.33 -21.93
C PRO A 142 5.40 6.70 -22.45
N GLY A 143 6.07 7.54 -21.64
CA GLY A 143 6.54 8.86 -22.05
C GLY A 143 7.89 8.84 -22.76
N CYS A 144 8.88 8.17 -22.17
CA CYS A 144 10.26 8.17 -22.71
C CYS A 144 10.76 6.79 -23.16
N GLN A 145 9.94 5.75 -23.02
CA GLN A 145 10.22 4.36 -23.40
C GLN A 145 11.39 3.71 -22.63
N ALA A 146 11.91 4.34 -21.59
CA ALA A 146 12.93 3.75 -20.73
C ALA A 146 12.35 2.54 -19.97
N TRP A 147 13.13 1.46 -19.90
CA TRP A 147 12.82 0.28 -19.12
C TRP A 147 13.27 0.44 -17.66
N ASP A 148 12.56 -0.22 -16.73
CA ASP A 148 12.89 -0.25 -15.30
C ASP A 148 13.11 1.13 -14.67
N SER A 149 12.43 2.15 -15.22
CA SER A 149 12.60 3.53 -14.83
C SER A 149 11.57 4.03 -13.79
N TYR A 150 10.62 3.18 -13.39
CA TYR A 150 9.69 3.46 -12.30
C TYR A 150 10.16 2.74 -11.04
N PRO A 151 10.55 3.46 -9.99
CA PRO A 151 10.74 2.85 -8.68
C PRO A 151 9.43 2.20 -8.19
N PRO A 152 9.47 1.10 -7.44
CA PRO A 152 8.29 0.46 -6.85
C PRO A 152 7.80 1.22 -5.60
N LYS A 153 7.80 2.55 -5.69
CA LYS A 153 7.42 3.50 -4.64
C LYS A 153 6.50 4.57 -5.18
N ARG A 154 5.63 5.07 -4.33
CA ARG A 154 4.76 6.21 -4.66
C ARG A 154 5.55 7.51 -4.66
N VAL A 155 5.00 8.56 -5.28
CA VAL A 155 5.65 9.89 -5.35
C VAL A 155 5.97 10.44 -3.96
N GLU A 156 5.13 10.18 -2.97
CA GLU A 156 5.36 10.60 -1.57
C GLU A 156 6.57 9.91 -0.93
N GLU A 157 6.92 8.72 -1.38
CA GLU A 157 7.99 7.89 -0.82
C GLU A 157 9.34 8.05 -1.56
N LEU A 158 9.39 8.93 -2.59
CA LEU A 158 10.58 9.27 -3.36
C LEU A 158 11.35 10.39 -2.68
#